data_c2a644fc6cbdc1a10d5345f9a553c40d
#
_entry.id   c2a644fc6cbdc1a10d5345f9a553c40d
#
_cell.length_a   1.000
_cell.length_b   1.000
_cell.length_c   1.000
_cell.angle_alpha   90.00
_cell.angle_beta   90.00
_cell.angle_gamma   90.00
#
_symmetry.space_group_name_H-M   'P 1'
#
loop_
_entity.id
_entity.type
_entity.pdbx_description
1 polymer ?
#
loop_
_entity_poly.entity_id
_entity_poly.type
_entity_poly.pdbx_seq_one_letter_code
_entity_poly.pdbx_strand_id
1 'polypeptide(L)'
;LHLRGGLLPSAELLAAVQALQPGQKLVAGDQWLAHRNGDAAVAFTGDYHLLQYPEQIFAWNGRELEADYDLLTAGRSSQPISSTNTVLGDRIFLEPGAKVEASILNATTGPIYLAADSEIMEGSIVRGGLALGEHSQLKLGTKIYGPTTVGPHSKVGGEVNNAVIWGYSNKGHDGFLGNAVLGQWCNIGADSNNSNLKNNYDEVKRWSYVSKRFERTGLQFCGLIMGDHSKCGINTMFNTGTVVGVNCNIYGAGFPRNFVADFTWGGPQGSMEYTLPKALATAARVMERRGIALDAVESDILSAIFDQTAEFRGGTALAE
;
A
#
# COMPACT_ATOMS: atom_id res chain seq x y z
N LEU A 1 17.25 -21.83 0.47
CA LEU A 1 15.86 -21.73 0.88
C LEU A 1 15.12 -20.79 -0.05
N HIS A 2 14.00 -21.25 -0.60
CA HIS A 2 13.11 -20.45 -1.45
C HIS A 2 11.75 -20.38 -0.77
N LEU A 3 11.17 -19.19 -0.71
CA LEU A 3 9.84 -18.93 -0.18
C LEU A 3 8.93 -18.43 -1.31
N ARG A 4 7.67 -18.78 -1.23
CA ARG A 4 6.69 -18.23 -2.16
C ARG A 4 6.44 -16.74 -1.82
N GLY A 5 6.59 -15.86 -2.81
CA GLY A 5 6.71 -14.42 -2.60
C GLY A 5 5.49 -13.71 -2.00
N GLY A 6 4.29 -14.27 -2.10
CA GLY A 6 3.08 -13.69 -1.49
C GLY A 6 2.73 -14.27 -0.12
N LEU A 7 3.58 -15.13 0.44
CA LEU A 7 3.29 -15.83 1.69
C LEU A 7 3.46 -14.89 2.89
N LEU A 8 2.39 -14.72 3.67
CA LEU A 8 2.45 -13.94 4.91
C LEU A 8 3.04 -14.82 6.03
N PRO A 9 4.00 -14.29 6.82
CA PRO A 9 4.64 -15.05 7.88
C PRO A 9 3.69 -15.28 9.08
N SER A 10 3.72 -16.47 9.66
CA SER A 10 3.17 -16.76 10.98
C SER A 10 4.20 -17.56 11.78
N ALA A 11 4.09 -17.58 13.10
CA ALA A 11 5.03 -18.32 13.95
C ALA A 11 5.06 -19.82 13.60
N GLU A 12 3.90 -20.41 13.34
CA GLU A 12 3.77 -21.82 12.97
C GLU A 12 4.41 -22.11 11.60
N LEU A 13 4.10 -21.26 10.60
CA LEU A 13 4.69 -21.37 9.27
C LEU A 13 6.20 -21.18 9.30
N LEU A 14 6.70 -20.20 10.05
CA LEU A 14 8.13 -19.96 10.21
C LEU A 14 8.84 -21.15 10.82
N ALA A 15 8.27 -21.77 11.87
CA ALA A 15 8.81 -22.98 12.49
C ALA A 15 8.87 -24.15 11.48
N ALA A 16 7.81 -24.36 10.70
CA ALA A 16 7.77 -25.38 9.67
C ALA A 16 8.82 -25.16 8.56
N VAL A 17 9.00 -23.91 8.14
CA VAL A 17 10.00 -23.51 7.12
C VAL A 17 11.43 -23.72 7.66
N GLN A 18 11.67 -23.38 8.93
CA GLN A 18 12.98 -23.56 9.57
C GLN A 18 13.34 -25.06 9.74
N ALA A 19 12.35 -25.91 9.98
CA ALA A 19 12.52 -27.36 10.13
C ALA A 19 12.84 -28.10 8.82
N LEU A 20 12.63 -27.49 7.66
CA LEU A 20 12.93 -28.09 6.36
C LEU A 20 14.39 -28.50 6.23
N GLN A 21 14.62 -29.73 5.79
CA GLN A 21 15.95 -30.24 5.45
C GLN A 21 16.28 -29.98 3.96
N PRO A 22 17.56 -30.01 3.57
CA PRO A 22 17.95 -29.98 2.17
C PRO A 22 17.21 -31.09 1.37
N GLY A 23 16.70 -30.73 0.20
CA GLY A 23 15.90 -31.64 -0.62
C GLY A 23 14.41 -31.65 -0.33
N GLN A 24 13.95 -30.96 0.69
CA GLN A 24 12.54 -30.91 1.09
C GLN A 24 11.78 -29.68 0.58
N LYS A 25 10.46 -29.87 0.45
CA LYS A 25 9.47 -28.87 -0.02
C LYS A 25 8.26 -28.88 0.90
N LEU A 26 7.95 -27.76 1.51
CA LEU A 26 6.77 -27.55 2.34
C LEU A 26 5.55 -27.32 1.42
N VAL A 27 4.50 -28.13 1.63
CA VAL A 27 3.28 -28.05 0.81
C VAL A 27 2.03 -28.03 1.68
N ALA A 28 1.03 -27.27 1.27
CA ALA A 28 -0.31 -27.28 1.83
C ALA A 28 -1.30 -27.66 0.71
N GLY A 29 -1.78 -28.91 0.73
CA GLY A 29 -2.48 -29.49 -0.42
C GLY A 29 -1.60 -29.41 -1.67
N ASP A 30 -2.14 -28.85 -2.75
CA ASP A 30 -1.41 -28.66 -4.03
C ASP A 30 -0.52 -27.41 -4.07
N GLN A 31 -0.53 -26.58 -3.02
CA GLN A 31 0.24 -25.34 -2.96
C GLN A 31 1.61 -25.58 -2.32
N TRP A 32 2.69 -25.22 -3.04
CA TRP A 32 4.00 -25.14 -2.41
C TRP A 32 4.15 -23.81 -1.65
N LEU A 33 4.76 -23.87 -0.46
CA LEU A 33 4.97 -22.72 0.41
C LEU A 33 6.45 -22.33 0.49
N ALA A 34 7.32 -23.33 0.65
CA ALA A 34 8.77 -23.15 0.71
C ALA A 34 9.49 -24.40 0.23
N HIS A 35 10.78 -24.28 -0.18
CA HIS A 35 11.62 -25.46 -0.44
C HIS A 35 13.11 -25.20 -0.19
N ARG A 36 13.85 -26.23 0.13
CA ARG A 36 15.32 -26.24 0.23
C ARG A 36 15.90 -27.12 -0.88
N ASN A 37 15.89 -26.60 -2.12
CA ASN A 37 16.49 -27.22 -3.30
C ASN A 37 16.06 -28.67 -3.53
N GLY A 38 14.76 -28.98 -3.43
CA GLY A 38 14.23 -30.32 -3.69
C GLY A 38 12.71 -30.39 -3.62
N ASP A 39 12.18 -31.58 -3.92
CA ASP A 39 10.75 -31.85 -4.10
C ASP A 39 10.19 -32.88 -3.11
N ALA A 40 10.99 -33.39 -2.15
CA ALA A 40 10.48 -34.28 -1.13
C ALA A 40 9.44 -33.56 -0.26
N ALA A 41 8.15 -33.87 -0.46
CA ALA A 41 7.05 -33.14 0.14
C ALA A 41 6.99 -33.35 1.66
N VAL A 42 6.88 -32.25 2.39
CA VAL A 42 6.55 -32.17 3.81
C VAL A 42 5.22 -31.44 3.91
N ALA A 43 4.20 -32.08 4.46
CA ALA A 43 2.88 -31.49 4.57
C ALA A 43 2.85 -30.40 5.66
N PHE A 44 2.27 -29.25 5.34
CA PHE A 44 1.88 -28.23 6.29
C PHE A 44 0.36 -28.24 6.46
N THR A 45 -0.09 -28.40 7.69
CA THR A 45 -1.52 -28.51 8.05
C THR A 45 -2.02 -27.30 8.83
N GLY A 46 -1.14 -26.35 9.14
CA GLY A 46 -1.49 -25.11 9.81
C GLY A 46 -2.14 -24.10 8.86
N ASP A 47 -2.64 -23.03 9.45
CA ASP A 47 -3.21 -21.91 8.68
C ASP A 47 -2.11 -21.09 8.01
N TYR A 48 -2.31 -20.74 6.75
CA TYR A 48 -1.43 -19.86 6.02
C TYR A 48 -2.22 -18.88 5.14
N HIS A 49 -1.62 -17.75 4.87
CA HIS A 49 -2.19 -16.73 4.01
C HIS A 49 -1.22 -16.43 2.87
N LEU A 50 -1.75 -16.46 1.66
CA LEU A 50 -1.00 -16.21 0.44
C LEU A 50 -1.65 -15.06 -0.32
N LEU A 51 -0.95 -13.92 -0.40
CA LEU A 51 -1.37 -12.80 -1.24
C LEU A 51 -1.34 -13.22 -2.71
N GLN A 52 -2.49 -13.20 -3.34
CA GLN A 52 -2.67 -13.53 -4.76
C GLN A 52 -3.16 -12.31 -5.55
N TYR A 53 -3.82 -11.39 -4.87
CA TYR A 53 -4.48 -10.23 -5.46
C TYR A 53 -4.13 -8.96 -4.68
N PRO A 54 -3.92 -7.83 -5.36
CA PRO A 54 -3.49 -6.59 -4.70
C PRO A 54 -4.52 -6.03 -3.70
N GLU A 55 -5.81 -6.27 -3.90
CA GLU A 55 -6.85 -5.87 -2.96
C GLU A 55 -6.76 -6.57 -1.61
N GLN A 56 -6.14 -7.74 -1.55
CA GLN A 56 -5.91 -8.45 -0.29
C GLN A 56 -4.97 -7.68 0.65
N ILE A 57 -4.11 -6.80 0.11
CA ILE A 57 -3.19 -5.97 0.89
C ILE A 57 -3.97 -5.10 1.88
N PHE A 58 -4.95 -4.32 1.42
CA PHE A 58 -5.75 -3.52 2.35
C PHE A 58 -6.81 -4.36 3.08
N ALA A 59 -7.34 -5.42 2.46
CA ALA A 59 -8.38 -6.24 3.07
C ALA A 59 -7.86 -7.03 4.29
N TRP A 60 -6.60 -7.44 4.28
CA TRP A 60 -5.99 -8.17 5.38
C TRP A 60 -5.16 -7.29 6.32
N ASN A 61 -4.95 -6.03 5.97
CA ASN A 61 -4.14 -5.10 6.74
C ASN A 61 -4.53 -5.02 8.22
N GLY A 62 -5.82 -5.04 8.53
CA GLY A 62 -6.27 -4.96 9.92
C GLY A 62 -5.78 -6.12 10.78
N ARG A 63 -5.86 -7.34 10.27
CA ARG A 63 -5.38 -8.54 10.94
C ARG A 63 -3.86 -8.52 11.12
N GLU A 64 -3.14 -8.18 10.07
CA GLU A 64 -1.68 -8.13 10.11
C GLU A 64 -1.19 -7.01 11.04
N LEU A 65 -1.86 -5.86 11.04
CA LEU A 65 -1.54 -4.75 11.94
C LEU A 65 -1.73 -5.13 13.42
N GLU A 66 -2.77 -5.90 13.75
CA GLU A 66 -2.97 -6.44 15.10
C GLU A 66 -1.83 -7.36 15.51
N ALA A 67 -1.48 -8.32 14.64
CA ALA A 67 -0.42 -9.30 14.91
C ALA A 67 0.96 -8.63 15.01
N ASP A 68 1.25 -7.69 14.12
CA ASP A 68 2.50 -6.93 14.13
C ASP A 68 2.61 -6.03 15.35
N TYR A 69 1.51 -5.39 15.78
CA TYR A 69 1.51 -4.59 17.00
C TYR A 69 1.89 -5.44 18.22
N ASP A 70 1.25 -6.59 18.39
CA ASP A 70 1.54 -7.48 19.53
C ASP A 70 2.99 -8.00 19.48
N LEU A 71 3.49 -8.35 18.29
CA LEU A 71 4.88 -8.78 18.10
C LEU A 71 5.89 -7.67 18.41
N LEU A 72 5.69 -6.48 17.86
CA LEU A 72 6.62 -5.37 17.95
C LEU A 72 6.66 -4.73 19.34
N THR A 73 5.55 -4.80 20.11
CA THR A 73 5.46 -4.18 21.43
C THR A 73 5.73 -5.15 22.59
N ALA A 74 5.84 -6.45 22.30
CA ALA A 74 6.04 -7.48 23.33
C ALA A 74 7.28 -7.19 24.20
N GLY A 75 7.06 -7.04 25.52
CA GLY A 75 8.11 -6.78 26.48
C GLY A 75 8.77 -5.39 26.40
N ARG A 76 8.16 -4.47 25.65
CA ARG A 76 8.67 -3.10 25.46
C ARG A 76 7.74 -2.07 26.10
N SER A 77 8.29 -0.90 26.39
CA SER A 77 7.55 0.24 26.93
C SER A 77 7.44 1.36 25.90
N SER A 78 6.23 1.87 25.72
CA SER A 78 5.96 3.05 24.90
C SER A 78 6.56 4.31 25.52
N GLN A 79 6.92 5.30 24.69
CA GLN A 79 7.09 6.66 25.16
C GLN A 79 5.76 7.20 25.73
N PRO A 80 5.83 8.16 26.69
CA PRO A 80 4.62 8.78 27.22
C PRO A 80 3.90 9.60 26.13
N ILE A 81 2.58 9.54 26.14
CA ILE A 81 1.72 10.36 25.27
C ILE A 81 1.54 11.73 25.96
N SER A 82 1.70 12.81 25.20
CA SER A 82 1.48 14.15 25.71
C SER A 82 0.03 14.35 26.20
N SER A 83 -0.12 15.07 27.31
CA SER A 83 -1.43 15.40 27.91
C SER A 83 -2.27 16.37 27.07
N THR A 84 -1.74 16.92 25.98
CA THR A 84 -2.50 17.73 25.02
C THR A 84 -3.46 16.91 24.20
N ASN A 85 -3.29 15.58 24.18
CA ASN A 85 -4.09 14.67 23.38
C ASN A 85 -5.30 14.11 24.13
N THR A 86 -6.37 13.80 23.39
CA THR A 86 -7.47 12.98 23.90
C THR A 86 -7.22 11.53 23.55
N VAL A 87 -7.12 10.66 24.57
CA VAL A 87 -6.80 9.24 24.38
C VAL A 87 -7.98 8.37 24.81
N LEU A 88 -8.36 7.43 23.95
CA LEU A 88 -9.39 6.43 24.19
C LEU A 88 -8.80 5.03 23.88
N GLY A 89 -8.83 4.14 24.88
CA GLY A 89 -8.17 2.82 24.80
C GLY A 89 -6.71 2.87 25.22
N ASP A 90 -6.07 1.72 25.31
CA ASP A 90 -4.74 1.51 25.89
C ASP A 90 -3.70 0.92 24.90
N ARG A 91 -4.16 0.43 23.73
CA ARG A 91 -3.26 -0.14 22.73
C ARG A 91 -2.66 0.94 21.82
N ILE A 92 -1.84 1.82 22.44
CA ILE A 92 -1.12 2.88 21.74
C ILE A 92 0.35 2.78 22.10
N PHE A 93 1.21 2.69 21.11
CA PHE A 93 2.64 2.58 21.29
C PHE A 93 3.40 3.62 20.47
N LEU A 94 4.24 4.39 21.14
CA LEU A 94 5.11 5.39 20.56
C LEU A 94 6.58 4.95 20.69
N GLU A 95 7.25 4.81 19.55
CA GLU A 95 8.71 4.62 19.50
C GLU A 95 9.48 5.90 19.88
N PRO A 96 10.80 5.79 20.17
CA PRO A 96 11.63 6.96 20.40
C PRO A 96 11.55 8.02 19.30
N GLY A 97 11.37 9.28 19.68
CA GLY A 97 11.26 10.40 18.75
C GLY A 97 9.88 10.60 18.13
N ALA A 98 8.95 9.67 18.29
CA ALA A 98 7.59 9.83 17.81
C ALA A 98 6.88 10.99 18.53
N LYS A 99 6.11 11.79 17.78
CA LYS A 99 5.44 13.01 18.28
C LYS A 99 3.97 12.98 17.96
N VAL A 100 3.16 13.37 18.94
CA VAL A 100 1.72 13.62 18.75
C VAL A 100 1.24 14.67 19.74
N GLU A 101 0.64 15.74 19.22
CA GLU A 101 0.16 16.85 20.04
C GLU A 101 -1.23 17.29 19.58
N ALA A 102 -2.08 17.69 20.55
CA ALA A 102 -3.40 18.26 20.31
C ALA A 102 -4.26 17.46 19.33
N SER A 103 -4.24 16.13 19.46
CA SER A 103 -4.93 15.20 18.57
C SER A 103 -5.86 14.26 19.34
N ILE A 104 -6.72 13.54 18.65
CA ILE A 104 -7.60 12.50 19.22
C ILE A 104 -7.11 11.13 18.76
N LEU A 105 -6.70 10.29 19.71
CA LEU A 105 -6.25 8.93 19.49
C LEU A 105 -7.26 7.94 20.10
N ASN A 106 -8.01 7.25 19.26
CA ASN A 106 -8.98 6.25 19.71
C ASN A 106 -8.52 4.85 19.28
N ALA A 107 -7.94 4.09 20.19
CA ALA A 107 -7.48 2.72 19.99
C ALA A 107 -8.52 1.65 20.39
N THR A 108 -9.80 2.01 20.57
CA THR A 108 -10.82 1.05 20.97
C THR A 108 -11.25 0.08 19.88
N THR A 109 -10.93 0.39 18.61
CA THR A 109 -11.26 -0.45 17.43
C THR A 109 -10.05 -1.04 16.74
N GLY A 110 -8.86 -0.85 17.27
CA GLY A 110 -7.60 -1.37 16.75
C GLY A 110 -6.40 -0.59 17.29
N PRO A 111 -5.21 -1.16 17.32
CA PRO A 111 -4.03 -0.55 17.90
C PRO A 111 -3.53 0.65 17.10
N ILE A 112 -2.80 1.54 17.76
CA ILE A 112 -2.10 2.68 17.16
C ILE A 112 -0.60 2.53 17.45
N TYR A 113 0.19 2.36 16.40
CA TYR A 113 1.64 2.25 16.49
C TYR A 113 2.31 3.40 15.73
N LEU A 114 3.13 4.17 16.44
CA LEU A 114 3.93 5.24 15.89
C LEU A 114 5.41 4.84 15.94
N ALA A 115 5.99 4.58 14.77
CA ALA A 115 7.40 4.22 14.64
C ALA A 115 8.33 5.42 14.95
N ALA A 116 9.64 5.17 15.02
CA ALA A 116 10.64 6.17 15.39
C ALA A 116 10.53 7.44 14.53
N ASP A 117 10.64 8.59 15.16
CA ASP A 117 10.62 9.92 14.54
C ASP A 117 9.40 10.21 13.67
N SER A 118 8.32 9.43 13.81
CA SER A 118 7.06 9.71 13.15
C SER A 118 6.28 10.83 13.87
N GLU A 119 5.34 11.47 13.14
CA GLU A 119 4.63 12.62 13.69
C GLU A 119 3.15 12.62 13.31
N ILE A 120 2.29 12.82 14.30
CA ILE A 120 0.88 13.18 14.10
C ILE A 120 0.72 14.65 14.45
N MET A 121 0.46 15.49 13.45
CA MET A 121 0.29 16.92 13.62
C MET A 121 -1.08 17.24 14.21
N GLU A 122 -1.18 18.44 14.77
CA GLU A 122 -2.30 18.95 15.55
C GLU A 122 -3.64 18.85 14.82
N GLY A 123 -4.70 18.63 15.59
CA GLY A 123 -6.06 18.52 15.09
C GLY A 123 -6.40 17.22 14.38
N SER A 124 -5.48 16.26 14.33
CA SER A 124 -5.71 14.97 13.70
C SER A 124 -6.62 14.09 14.55
N ILE A 125 -7.45 13.28 13.88
CA ILE A 125 -8.38 12.32 14.51
C ILE A 125 -8.06 10.93 13.98
N VAL A 126 -7.59 10.06 14.87
CA VAL A 126 -7.28 8.67 14.55
C VAL A 126 -8.24 7.75 15.29
N ARG A 127 -9.00 6.95 14.55
CA ARG A 127 -9.82 5.88 15.09
C ARG A 127 -9.31 4.55 14.56
N GLY A 128 -8.58 3.81 15.39
CA GLY A 128 -7.73 2.66 15.21
C GLY A 128 -8.10 1.71 14.10
N GLY A 129 -7.27 0.77 13.61
CA GLY A 129 -5.84 0.62 13.72
C GLY A 129 -5.04 1.54 12.80
N LEU A 130 -3.92 1.93 13.31
CA LEU A 130 -2.95 2.73 12.56
C LEU A 130 -1.54 2.21 12.83
N ALA A 131 -0.77 1.96 11.77
CA ALA A 131 0.68 1.88 11.83
C ALA A 131 1.27 3.06 11.04
N LEU A 132 2.00 3.93 11.73
CA LEU A 132 2.68 5.08 11.13
C LEU A 132 4.18 4.80 11.12
N GLY A 133 4.74 4.60 9.93
CA GLY A 133 6.13 4.20 9.72
C GLY A 133 7.15 5.27 10.11
N GLU A 134 8.40 4.87 10.19
CA GLU A 134 9.51 5.72 10.59
C GLU A 134 9.59 7.01 9.75
N HIS A 135 9.82 8.15 10.39
CA HIS A 135 9.89 9.49 9.76
C HIS A 135 8.66 9.89 8.93
N SER A 136 7.54 9.18 9.07
CA SER A 136 6.31 9.54 8.35
C SER A 136 5.46 10.53 9.13
N GLN A 137 4.52 11.18 8.45
CA GLN A 137 3.73 12.25 9.05
C GLN A 137 2.25 12.13 8.69
N LEU A 138 1.38 12.28 9.69
CA LEU A 138 0.02 12.73 9.46
C LEU A 138 0.00 14.26 9.52
N LYS A 139 -0.54 14.90 8.48
CA LYS A 139 -0.61 16.35 8.36
C LYS A 139 -1.74 16.92 9.24
N LEU A 140 -1.72 18.23 9.45
CA LEU A 140 -2.72 18.94 10.25
C LEU A 140 -4.16 18.52 9.91
N GLY A 141 -4.94 18.17 10.92
CA GLY A 141 -6.37 17.86 10.77
C GLY A 141 -6.69 16.58 10.00
N THR A 142 -5.74 15.65 9.88
CA THR A 142 -5.93 14.37 9.19
C THR A 142 -6.96 13.48 9.90
N LYS A 143 -7.84 12.84 9.14
CA LYS A 143 -8.83 11.88 9.64
C LYS A 143 -8.45 10.47 9.17
N ILE A 144 -8.13 9.59 10.12
CA ILE A 144 -7.87 8.16 9.86
C ILE A 144 -8.93 7.35 10.56
N TYR A 145 -9.56 6.43 9.82
CA TYR A 145 -10.43 5.40 10.39
C TYR A 145 -10.38 4.14 9.54
N GLY A 146 -10.61 2.99 10.18
CA GLY A 146 -10.29 1.71 9.57
C GLY A 146 -8.78 1.43 9.50
N PRO A 147 -8.39 0.16 9.37
CA PRO A 147 -6.99 -0.24 9.44
C PRO A 147 -6.15 0.44 8.37
N THR A 148 -5.21 1.29 8.78
CA THR A 148 -4.36 2.05 7.85
C THR A 148 -2.89 1.86 8.20
N THR A 149 -2.09 1.52 7.21
CA THR A 149 -0.62 1.43 7.33
C THR A 149 0.02 2.46 6.43
N VAL A 150 0.86 3.30 7.02
CA VAL A 150 1.64 4.35 6.34
C VAL A 150 3.11 3.97 6.42
N GLY A 151 3.72 3.65 5.31
CA GLY A 151 5.11 3.28 5.19
C GLY A 151 6.09 4.44 5.51
N PRO A 152 7.37 4.14 5.73
CA PRO A 152 8.35 5.11 6.18
C PRO A 152 8.49 6.31 5.23
N HIS A 153 8.85 7.47 5.81
CA HIS A 153 9.06 8.72 5.09
C HIS A 153 7.86 9.24 4.28
N SER A 154 6.67 8.69 4.48
CA SER A 154 5.45 9.09 3.77
C SER A 154 4.72 10.23 4.49
N LYS A 155 3.92 10.99 3.75
CA LYS A 155 3.12 12.10 4.29
C LYS A 155 1.66 11.90 3.91
N VAL A 156 0.79 11.89 4.91
CA VAL A 156 -0.64 11.63 4.73
C VAL A 156 -1.46 12.78 5.31
N GLY A 157 -2.48 13.21 4.59
CA GLY A 157 -3.41 14.27 4.98
C GLY A 157 -4.81 14.01 4.44
N GLY A 158 -5.79 14.79 4.90
CA GLY A 158 -7.18 14.66 4.52
C GLY A 158 -7.86 13.46 5.17
N GLU A 159 -8.70 12.75 4.44
CA GLU A 159 -9.48 11.63 4.95
C GLU A 159 -8.97 10.30 4.37
N VAL A 160 -8.62 9.35 5.24
CA VAL A 160 -8.12 8.04 4.83
C VAL A 160 -8.82 6.92 5.60
N ASN A 161 -9.29 5.93 4.87
CA ASN A 161 -9.99 4.77 5.41
C ASN A 161 -9.42 3.48 4.82
N ASN A 162 -8.94 2.57 5.67
CA ASN A 162 -8.51 1.23 5.27
C ASN A 162 -7.57 1.23 4.06
N ALA A 163 -6.40 1.85 4.22
CA ALA A 163 -5.42 1.98 3.15
C ALA A 163 -4.03 1.52 3.56
N VAL A 164 -3.28 1.00 2.61
CA VAL A 164 -1.85 0.70 2.76
C VAL A 164 -1.08 1.62 1.81
N ILE A 165 -0.25 2.47 2.38
CA ILE A 165 0.59 3.43 1.66
C ILE A 165 2.04 3.03 1.92
N TRP A 166 2.77 2.68 0.88
CA TRP A 166 4.17 2.28 0.99
C TRP A 166 5.08 3.48 1.19
N GLY A 167 6.36 3.22 1.42
CA GLY A 167 7.32 4.26 1.80
C GLY A 167 7.49 5.39 0.78
N TYR A 168 7.94 6.55 1.25
CA TYR A 168 8.28 7.73 0.45
C TYR A 168 7.12 8.30 -0.38
N SER A 169 5.88 7.95 -0.06
CA SER A 169 4.69 8.35 -0.79
C SER A 169 3.97 9.50 -0.11
N ASN A 170 3.30 10.34 -0.89
CA ASN A 170 2.59 11.50 -0.39
C ASN A 170 1.12 11.48 -0.83
N LYS A 171 0.22 11.45 0.13
CA LYS A 171 -1.19 11.85 0.05
C LYS A 171 -1.39 12.99 1.06
N GLY A 172 -0.58 14.04 0.94
CA GLY A 172 -0.36 15.04 1.99
C GLY A 172 -1.41 16.14 2.14
N HIS A 173 -2.46 16.15 1.33
CA HIS A 173 -3.50 17.18 1.28
C HIS A 173 -4.89 16.59 1.49
N ASP A 174 -5.94 17.41 1.51
CA ASP A 174 -7.33 16.99 1.57
C ASP A 174 -7.73 16.12 0.36
N GLY A 175 -8.88 15.50 0.45
CA GLY A 175 -9.40 14.47 -0.44
C GLY A 175 -9.49 13.11 0.24
N PHE A 176 -10.38 12.25 -0.27
CA PHE A 176 -10.65 10.91 0.29
C PHE A 176 -9.80 9.83 -0.37
N LEU A 177 -9.18 8.98 0.45
CA LEU A 177 -8.51 7.75 0.03
C LEU A 177 -9.05 6.57 0.84
N GLY A 178 -9.78 5.68 0.20
CA GLY A 178 -10.41 4.54 0.87
C GLY A 178 -10.24 3.20 0.18
N ASN A 179 -10.04 2.13 0.95
CA ASN A 179 -9.83 0.76 0.48
C ASN A 179 -8.78 0.70 -0.63
N ALA A 180 -7.60 1.25 -0.35
CA ALA A 180 -6.61 1.57 -1.36
C ALA A 180 -5.21 1.03 -1.04
N VAL A 181 -4.42 0.84 -2.10
CA VAL A 181 -2.99 0.52 -2.01
C VAL A 181 -2.22 1.54 -2.85
N LEU A 182 -1.28 2.23 -2.23
CA LEU A 182 -0.31 3.08 -2.93
C LEU A 182 1.08 2.48 -2.82
N GLY A 183 1.75 2.28 -3.93
CA GLY A 183 3.14 1.84 -4.00
C GLY A 183 4.13 2.87 -3.44
N GLN A 184 5.41 2.60 -3.61
CA GLN A 184 6.48 3.53 -3.20
C GLN A 184 6.58 4.73 -4.15
N TRP A 185 7.06 5.86 -3.62
CA TRP A 185 7.32 7.07 -4.39
C TRP A 185 6.10 7.66 -5.11
N CYS A 186 4.88 7.28 -4.68
CA CYS A 186 3.64 7.82 -5.23
C CYS A 186 3.40 9.26 -4.74
N ASN A 187 2.71 10.05 -5.55
CA ASN A 187 2.28 11.39 -5.15
C ASN A 187 0.85 11.67 -5.59
N ILE A 188 -0.02 11.89 -4.65
CA ILE A 188 -1.43 12.27 -4.87
C ILE A 188 -1.57 13.79 -4.73
N GLY A 189 -2.02 14.43 -5.79
CA GLY A 189 -2.29 15.88 -5.81
C GLY A 189 -3.42 16.28 -4.86
N ALA A 190 -3.44 17.55 -4.44
CA ALA A 190 -4.46 18.08 -3.54
C ALA A 190 -5.88 17.85 -4.08
N ASP A 191 -6.84 17.65 -3.18
CA ASP A 191 -8.26 17.41 -3.47
C ASP A 191 -8.53 16.21 -4.41
N SER A 192 -7.57 15.30 -4.53
CA SER A 192 -7.79 14.06 -5.27
C SER A 192 -8.56 13.05 -4.43
N ASN A 193 -9.50 12.37 -5.05
CA ASN A 193 -10.39 11.43 -4.40
C ASN A 193 -10.44 10.10 -5.14
N ASN A 194 -10.65 9.00 -4.42
CA ASN A 194 -11.11 7.76 -5.02
C ASN A 194 -12.48 7.36 -4.50
N SER A 195 -13.35 6.89 -5.40
CA SER A 195 -14.53 6.14 -4.97
C SER A 195 -14.11 4.73 -4.56
N ASN A 196 -14.71 4.20 -3.49
CA ASN A 196 -14.45 2.82 -3.05
C ASN A 196 -15.71 1.95 -3.02
N LEU A 197 -16.90 2.54 -3.23
CA LEU A 197 -18.20 1.87 -3.24
C LEU A 197 -18.99 2.30 -4.47
N LYS A 198 -19.55 1.37 -5.20
CA LYS A 198 -20.46 1.68 -6.32
C LYS A 198 -21.82 2.16 -5.81
N ASN A 199 -22.45 3.07 -6.54
CA ASN A 199 -23.79 3.59 -6.19
C ASN A 199 -24.88 2.51 -6.16
N ASN A 200 -24.71 1.43 -6.94
CA ASN A 200 -25.63 0.29 -6.97
C ASN A 200 -25.24 -0.83 -5.99
N TYR A 201 -24.21 -0.62 -5.18
CA TYR A 201 -23.69 -1.57 -4.17
C TYR A 201 -23.21 -2.92 -4.74
N ASP A 202 -22.98 -2.99 -6.06
CA ASP A 202 -22.41 -4.17 -6.68
C ASP A 202 -20.95 -4.39 -6.27
N GLU A 203 -20.52 -5.65 -6.43
CA GLU A 203 -19.12 -6.05 -6.32
C GLU A 203 -18.23 -5.23 -7.28
N VAL A 204 -17.08 -4.80 -6.78
CA VAL A 204 -16.11 -4.05 -7.55
C VAL A 204 -15.30 -5.00 -8.43
N LYS A 205 -15.00 -4.56 -9.64
CA LYS A 205 -14.04 -5.22 -10.53
C LYS A 205 -12.75 -4.42 -10.59
N ARG A 206 -11.62 -5.11 -10.71
CA ARG A 206 -10.31 -4.49 -10.95
C ARG A 206 -9.61 -5.16 -12.13
N TRP A 207 -8.69 -4.43 -12.77
CA TRP A 207 -7.86 -4.98 -13.84
C TRP A 207 -6.90 -6.04 -13.31
N SER A 208 -6.73 -7.12 -14.08
CA SER A 208 -5.76 -8.18 -13.83
C SER A 208 -4.76 -8.27 -14.98
N TYR A 209 -3.49 -8.05 -14.69
CA TYR A 209 -2.40 -8.23 -15.68
C TYR A 209 -2.26 -9.69 -16.12
N VAL A 210 -2.59 -10.63 -15.25
CA VAL A 210 -2.48 -12.07 -15.54
C VAL A 210 -3.50 -12.51 -16.56
N SER A 211 -4.78 -12.18 -16.33
CA SER A 211 -5.88 -12.56 -17.23
C SER A 211 -6.15 -11.54 -18.34
N LYS A 212 -5.51 -10.37 -18.26
CA LYS A 212 -5.67 -9.23 -19.19
C LYS A 212 -7.13 -8.78 -19.33
N ARG A 213 -7.85 -8.76 -18.23
CA ARG A 213 -9.27 -8.37 -18.16
C ARG A 213 -9.65 -7.86 -16.78
N PHE A 214 -10.84 -7.26 -16.69
CA PHE A 214 -11.43 -6.91 -15.40
C PHE A 214 -11.99 -8.15 -14.69
N GLU A 215 -11.50 -8.43 -13.49
CA GLU A 215 -11.94 -9.53 -12.65
C GLU A 215 -12.71 -9.01 -11.43
N ARG A 216 -13.65 -9.81 -10.96
CA ARG A 216 -14.36 -9.56 -9.71
C ARG A 216 -13.42 -9.70 -8.53
N THR A 217 -13.49 -8.76 -7.58
CA THR A 217 -12.64 -8.77 -6.38
C THR A 217 -13.22 -9.58 -5.21
N GLY A 218 -14.49 -9.96 -5.28
CA GLY A 218 -15.23 -10.49 -4.15
C GLY A 218 -15.62 -9.42 -3.11
N LEU A 219 -15.26 -8.15 -3.35
CA LEU A 219 -15.44 -7.05 -2.41
C LEU A 219 -16.46 -6.04 -2.92
N GLN A 220 -17.30 -5.55 -2.01
CA GLN A 220 -18.19 -4.42 -2.24
C GLN A 220 -17.42 -3.09 -2.16
N PHE A 221 -16.38 -3.04 -1.32
CA PHE A 221 -15.50 -1.89 -1.15
C PHE A 221 -14.11 -2.17 -1.70
N CYS A 222 -13.75 -1.49 -2.77
CA CYS A 222 -12.41 -1.52 -3.36
C CYS A 222 -12.16 -0.20 -4.10
N GLY A 223 -11.15 0.52 -3.69
CA GLY A 223 -10.79 1.83 -4.22
C GLY A 223 -9.65 1.78 -5.23
N LEU A 224 -8.60 2.58 -4.96
CA LEU A 224 -7.46 2.77 -5.85
C LEU A 224 -6.33 1.79 -5.53
N ILE A 225 -5.79 1.16 -6.57
CA ILE A 225 -4.53 0.41 -6.52
C ILE A 225 -3.56 1.14 -7.44
N MET A 226 -2.47 1.69 -6.90
CA MET A 226 -1.51 2.51 -7.65
C MET A 226 -0.10 1.96 -7.48
N GLY A 227 0.54 1.66 -8.60
CA GLY A 227 1.93 1.17 -8.67
C GLY A 227 2.96 2.26 -8.38
N ASP A 228 4.18 1.82 -8.11
CA ASP A 228 5.31 2.64 -7.70
C ASP A 228 5.59 3.81 -8.65
N HIS A 229 6.15 4.88 -8.11
CA HIS A 229 6.51 6.11 -8.84
C HIS A 229 5.36 6.83 -9.54
N SER A 230 4.11 6.37 -9.41
CA SER A 230 2.96 7.00 -10.06
C SER A 230 2.50 8.26 -9.35
N LYS A 231 2.01 9.21 -10.12
CA LYS A 231 1.61 10.53 -9.64
C LYS A 231 0.31 10.96 -10.28
N CYS A 232 -0.50 11.71 -9.55
CA CYS A 232 -1.63 12.41 -10.14
C CYS A 232 -1.61 13.90 -9.81
N GLY A 233 -2.18 14.69 -10.71
CA GLY A 233 -2.41 16.11 -10.53
C GLY A 233 -3.46 16.39 -9.44
N ILE A 234 -3.65 17.66 -9.12
CA ILE A 234 -4.71 18.13 -8.21
C ILE A 234 -6.09 17.79 -8.78
N ASN A 235 -7.09 17.59 -7.89
CA ASN A 235 -8.49 17.34 -8.26
C ASN A 235 -8.68 16.11 -9.16
N THR A 236 -7.81 15.10 -9.04
CA THR A 236 -7.99 13.84 -9.78
C THR A 236 -9.07 12.98 -9.11
N MET A 237 -10.01 12.49 -9.93
CA MET A 237 -11.13 11.65 -9.47
C MET A 237 -10.94 10.21 -9.95
N PHE A 238 -10.68 9.28 -9.04
CA PHE A 238 -10.59 7.86 -9.38
C PHE A 238 -11.90 7.12 -9.10
N ASN A 239 -12.33 6.28 -10.02
CA ASN A 239 -13.45 5.38 -9.83
C ASN A 239 -13.10 4.19 -8.91
N THR A 240 -14.14 3.44 -8.50
CA THR A 240 -13.97 2.16 -7.77
C THR A 240 -13.13 1.18 -8.57
N GLY A 241 -12.21 0.49 -7.90
CA GLY A 241 -11.38 -0.55 -8.53
C GLY A 241 -10.42 -0.05 -9.60
N THR A 242 -10.08 1.26 -9.57
CA THR A 242 -9.08 1.79 -10.51
C THR A 242 -7.72 1.20 -10.21
N VAL A 243 -7.07 0.67 -11.24
CA VAL A 243 -5.69 0.19 -11.22
C VAL A 243 -4.83 1.14 -12.06
N VAL A 244 -3.86 1.73 -11.42
CA VAL A 244 -2.83 2.57 -12.04
C VAL A 244 -1.51 1.83 -11.97
N GLY A 245 -0.88 1.62 -13.10
CA GLY A 245 0.42 0.96 -13.21
C GLY A 245 1.57 1.78 -12.62
N VAL A 246 2.79 1.30 -12.86
CA VAL A 246 4.04 1.93 -12.40
C VAL A 246 4.40 3.13 -13.28
N ASN A 247 5.03 4.16 -12.70
CA ASN A 247 5.51 5.36 -13.41
C ASN A 247 4.43 6.10 -14.23
N CYS A 248 3.19 6.12 -13.77
CA CYS A 248 2.16 6.91 -14.42
C CYS A 248 2.21 8.37 -13.96
N ASN A 249 1.85 9.30 -14.85
CA ASN A 249 1.60 10.70 -14.51
C ASN A 249 0.22 11.10 -15.04
N ILE A 250 -0.77 11.16 -14.14
CA ILE A 250 -2.18 11.32 -14.47
C ILE A 250 -2.59 12.78 -14.20
N TYR A 251 -3.24 13.42 -15.17
CA TYR A 251 -3.78 14.77 -15.04
C TYR A 251 -4.91 15.01 -16.04
N GLY A 252 -5.67 16.07 -15.82
CA GLY A 252 -6.79 16.46 -16.66
C GLY A 252 -8.13 16.38 -15.94
N ALA A 253 -9.18 16.90 -16.56
CA ALA A 253 -10.52 16.95 -16.00
C ALA A 253 -11.31 15.67 -16.33
N GLY A 254 -12.07 15.17 -15.35
CA GLY A 254 -12.87 13.94 -15.47
C GLY A 254 -12.20 12.72 -14.86
N PHE A 255 -12.84 11.57 -15.01
CA PHE A 255 -12.34 10.30 -14.49
C PHE A 255 -11.34 9.68 -15.47
N PRO A 256 -10.12 9.30 -15.06
CA PRO A 256 -9.29 8.41 -15.85
C PRO A 256 -9.99 7.06 -16.01
N ARG A 257 -9.54 6.27 -16.97
CA ARG A 257 -10.01 4.87 -17.13
C ARG A 257 -9.71 4.07 -15.85
N ASN A 258 -10.52 3.06 -15.61
CA ASN A 258 -10.33 2.15 -14.46
C ASN A 258 -9.06 1.29 -14.57
N PHE A 259 -8.45 1.22 -15.74
CA PHE A 259 -7.08 0.74 -15.92
C PHE A 259 -6.24 1.79 -16.65
N VAL A 260 -5.15 2.20 -16.00
CA VAL A 260 -4.11 3.07 -16.54
C VAL A 260 -2.83 2.24 -16.62
N ALA A 261 -2.39 1.94 -17.84
CA ALA A 261 -1.21 1.10 -18.06
C ALA A 261 0.05 1.76 -17.51
N ASP A 262 1.04 0.94 -17.17
CA ASP A 262 2.36 1.42 -16.72
C ASP A 262 2.95 2.41 -17.72
N PHE A 263 3.71 3.38 -17.22
CA PHE A 263 4.35 4.41 -18.02
C PHE A 263 3.37 5.20 -18.91
N THR A 264 2.21 5.54 -18.36
CA THR A 264 1.23 6.42 -19.00
C THR A 264 1.45 7.88 -18.57
N TRP A 265 1.46 8.79 -19.54
CA TRP A 265 1.47 10.24 -19.35
C TRP A 265 0.21 10.85 -19.94
N GLY A 266 -0.67 11.40 -19.10
CA GLY A 266 -1.93 12.01 -19.53
C GLY A 266 -3.10 11.57 -18.67
N GLY A 267 -4.32 11.64 -19.20
CA GLY A 267 -5.54 11.34 -18.46
C GLY A 267 -6.77 11.28 -19.33
N PRO A 268 -7.95 11.70 -18.84
CA PRO A 268 -9.22 11.53 -19.56
C PRO A 268 -9.28 12.14 -20.97
N GLN A 269 -8.53 13.22 -21.20
CA GLN A 269 -8.49 13.91 -22.51
C GLN A 269 -7.56 13.26 -23.52
N GLY A 270 -6.80 12.28 -23.11
CA GLY A 270 -5.82 11.56 -23.92
C GLY A 270 -4.54 11.28 -23.16
N SER A 271 -3.86 10.24 -23.58
CA SER A 271 -2.61 9.82 -22.96
C SER A 271 -1.62 9.38 -24.02
N MET A 272 -0.34 9.43 -23.64
CA MET A 272 0.79 8.95 -24.43
C MET A 272 1.70 8.12 -23.55
N GLU A 273 2.65 7.43 -24.17
CA GLU A 273 3.68 6.72 -23.45
C GLU A 273 4.60 7.72 -22.70
N TYR A 274 4.81 7.46 -21.43
CA TYR A 274 5.85 8.11 -20.64
C TYR A 274 7.16 7.37 -20.90
N THR A 275 7.96 7.89 -21.82
CA THR A 275 9.17 7.22 -22.29
C THR A 275 10.10 6.88 -21.13
N LEU A 276 10.73 5.70 -21.16
CA LEU A 276 11.59 5.22 -20.09
C LEU A 276 12.66 6.23 -19.65
N PRO A 277 13.43 6.90 -20.54
CA PRO A 277 14.42 7.88 -20.09
C PRO A 277 13.83 9.05 -19.29
N LYS A 278 12.64 9.53 -19.67
CA LYS A 278 11.95 10.60 -18.94
C LYS A 278 11.41 10.13 -17.59
N ALA A 279 10.88 8.91 -17.53
CA ALA A 279 10.39 8.31 -16.30
C ALA A 279 11.53 8.10 -15.29
N LEU A 280 12.66 7.53 -15.71
CA LEU A 280 13.86 7.36 -14.87
C LEU A 280 14.43 8.70 -14.41
N ALA A 281 14.51 9.71 -15.28
CA ALA A 281 14.96 11.05 -14.89
C ALA A 281 14.05 11.69 -13.84
N THR A 282 12.74 11.43 -13.90
CA THR A 282 11.80 11.91 -12.88
C THR A 282 11.95 11.14 -11.58
N ALA A 283 12.07 9.82 -11.63
CA ALA A 283 12.32 8.99 -10.45
C ALA A 283 13.59 9.45 -9.72
N ALA A 284 14.69 9.65 -10.44
CA ALA A 284 15.95 10.13 -9.88
C ALA A 284 15.78 11.45 -9.12
N ARG A 285 15.11 12.45 -9.74
CA ARG A 285 14.86 13.76 -9.09
C ARG A 285 13.96 13.66 -7.85
N VAL A 286 12.98 12.76 -7.86
CA VAL A 286 12.09 12.54 -6.71
C VAL A 286 12.86 11.93 -5.56
N MET A 287 13.71 10.92 -5.83
CA MET A 287 14.54 10.25 -4.84
C MET A 287 15.62 11.18 -4.29
N GLU A 288 16.28 11.96 -5.16
CA GLU A 288 17.30 12.95 -4.76
C GLU A 288 16.77 13.95 -3.73
N ARG A 289 15.51 14.40 -3.85
CA ARG A 289 14.86 15.27 -2.84
C ARG A 289 14.76 14.65 -1.44
N ARG A 290 14.93 13.35 -1.33
CA ARG A 290 14.97 12.58 -0.08
C ARG A 290 16.39 12.14 0.28
N GLY A 291 17.41 12.62 -0.44
CA GLY A 291 18.81 12.25 -0.25
C GLY A 291 19.14 10.82 -0.71
N ILE A 292 18.31 10.23 -1.56
CA ILE A 292 18.47 8.88 -2.08
C ILE A 292 18.78 8.96 -3.57
N ALA A 293 19.82 8.26 -4.01
CA ALA A 293 20.14 8.15 -5.43
C ALA A 293 19.33 7.02 -6.06
N LEU A 294 18.85 7.23 -7.29
CA LEU A 294 18.34 6.13 -8.10
C LEU A 294 19.52 5.23 -8.47
N ASP A 295 19.58 4.05 -7.91
CA ASP A 295 20.66 3.10 -8.16
C ASP A 295 20.41 2.23 -9.41
N ALA A 296 21.38 1.38 -9.73
CA ALA A 296 21.28 0.50 -10.90
C ALA A 296 20.19 -0.55 -10.73
N VAL A 297 19.97 -1.05 -9.51
CA VAL A 297 18.96 -2.09 -9.23
C VAL A 297 17.57 -1.55 -9.46
N GLU A 298 17.24 -0.38 -8.89
CA GLU A 298 15.95 0.26 -9.08
C GLU A 298 15.71 0.64 -10.54
N SER A 299 16.76 1.16 -11.22
CA SER A 299 16.71 1.48 -12.65
C SER A 299 16.44 0.25 -13.52
N ASP A 300 17.08 -0.88 -13.21
CA ASP A 300 16.89 -2.15 -13.92
C ASP A 300 15.48 -2.72 -13.68
N ILE A 301 14.95 -2.63 -12.44
CA ILE A 301 13.58 -3.03 -12.13
C ILE A 301 12.57 -2.22 -12.96
N LEU A 302 12.70 -0.89 -12.96
CA LEU A 302 11.80 -0.02 -13.72
C LEU A 302 11.90 -0.26 -15.22
N SER A 303 13.10 -0.54 -15.74
CA SER A 303 13.34 -0.89 -17.14
C SER A 303 12.68 -2.23 -17.49
N ALA A 304 12.82 -3.24 -16.64
CA ALA A 304 12.21 -4.54 -16.83
C ALA A 304 10.66 -4.44 -16.84
N ILE A 305 10.08 -3.63 -15.95
CA ILE A 305 8.63 -3.37 -15.93
C ILE A 305 8.21 -2.67 -17.23
N PHE A 306 8.99 -1.68 -17.70
CA PHE A 306 8.71 -1.01 -18.95
C PHE A 306 8.63 -1.99 -20.11
N ASP A 307 9.57 -2.91 -20.23
CA ASP A 307 9.61 -3.90 -21.30
C ASP A 307 8.47 -4.94 -21.17
N GLN A 308 8.27 -5.48 -19.98
CA GLN A 308 7.26 -6.52 -19.71
C GLN A 308 5.82 -6.04 -19.90
N THR A 309 5.56 -4.75 -19.71
CA THR A 309 4.22 -4.16 -19.81
C THR A 309 3.97 -3.43 -21.13
N ALA A 310 4.87 -3.56 -22.10
CA ALA A 310 4.81 -2.87 -23.39
C ALA A 310 3.48 -3.12 -24.13
N GLU A 311 2.94 -4.32 -24.05
CA GLU A 311 1.70 -4.70 -24.70
C GLU A 311 0.46 -3.91 -24.22
N PHE A 312 0.49 -3.35 -23.02
CA PHE A 312 -0.62 -2.57 -22.46
C PHE A 312 -0.56 -1.09 -22.82
N ARG A 313 0.55 -0.62 -23.41
CA ARG A 313 0.76 0.77 -23.86
C ARG A 313 0.43 0.93 -25.34
N GLY A 314 -0.09 2.08 -25.73
CA GLY A 314 -0.33 2.42 -27.15
C GLY A 314 -1.50 1.71 -27.81
N GLY A 315 -2.23 0.87 -27.10
CA GLY A 315 -3.39 0.18 -27.60
C GLY A 315 -4.65 1.04 -27.55
N THR A 316 -5.34 1.13 -28.66
CA THR A 316 -6.77 1.46 -28.74
C THR A 316 -7.56 0.62 -27.74
N ALA A 317 -8.27 1.33 -26.84
CA ALA A 317 -9.39 0.81 -26.06
C ALA A 317 -9.38 -0.70 -25.79
N LEU A 318 -8.73 -1.13 -24.71
CA LEU A 318 -9.13 -2.38 -24.06
C LEU A 318 -10.59 -2.17 -23.65
N ALA A 319 -11.53 -2.95 -24.21
CA ALA A 319 -12.96 -2.84 -23.95
C ALA A 319 -13.19 -3.02 -22.44
N GLU A 320 -13.97 -2.10 -21.85
CA GLU A 320 -14.44 -2.18 -20.47
C GLU A 320 -15.39 -3.36 -20.24
#